data_0cf15221dcc6f3569498a2dccce7475a
#
_entry.id   0cf15221dcc6f3569498a2dccce7475a
#
_cell.length_a   1.000
_cell.length_b   1.000
_cell.length_c   1.000
_cell.angle_alpha   90.00
_cell.angle_beta   90.00
_cell.angle_gamma   90.00
#
_symmetry.space_group_name_H-M   'P 1'
#
loop_
_entity.id
_entity.type
_entity.pdbx_description
1 polymer ?
#
loop_
_entity_poly.entity_id
_entity_poly.type
_entity_poly.pdbx_seq_one_letter_code
_entity_poly.pdbx_strand_id
1 'polypeptide(L)'
;MVKKELFDKCVGLLEESGLGENAVCEVTWVFEDVAEGEDITPEQEKRISDIVTRRCEGYPLQYLLGQWEFYGLPFKVGEGVLIPRQDTETIVDAALKIFADKKDITVIDLCSGSGCIGITLERKLDCGRAVCVEKSEKAAEYLRENISLNGSGAEIVMGDVTDEKLVEDMPEADLIVCNPPYLTTEDMDALQREVTFEPAEALFGGEDGLDFYREIVRKWKKKLKSGGVMLFEIGIGQELSLIHISEPTRLR
;
A
#
# COMPACT_ATOMS: atom_id res chain seq x y z
N MET A 1 -16.75 -6.39 -32.47
CA MET A 1 -16.90 -4.90 -32.29
C MET A 1 -15.57 -4.23 -32.59
N VAL A 2 -15.55 -3.06 -33.20
CA VAL A 2 -14.31 -2.33 -33.44
C VAL A 2 -13.76 -1.85 -32.09
N LYS A 3 -12.45 -1.94 -31.86
CA LYS A 3 -11.79 -1.59 -30.58
C LYS A 3 -12.26 -0.23 -30.03
N LYS A 4 -12.36 0.77 -30.90
CA LYS A 4 -12.85 2.10 -30.54
C LYS A 4 -14.29 2.12 -30.05
N GLU A 5 -15.20 1.39 -30.73
CA GLU A 5 -16.62 1.34 -30.34
C GLU A 5 -16.80 0.69 -28.96
N LEU A 6 -16.02 -0.35 -28.67
CA LEU A 6 -16.02 -0.98 -27.35
C LEU A 6 -15.48 -0.03 -26.29
N PHE A 7 -14.40 0.69 -26.58
CA PHE A 7 -13.79 1.68 -25.69
C PHE A 7 -14.81 2.78 -25.33
N ASP A 8 -15.39 3.42 -26.34
CA ASP A 8 -16.36 4.49 -26.15
C ASP A 8 -17.60 4.01 -25.36
N LYS A 9 -18.05 2.78 -25.60
CA LYS A 9 -19.13 2.15 -24.83
C LYS A 9 -18.73 1.95 -23.35
N CYS A 10 -17.53 1.46 -23.07
CA CYS A 10 -17.04 1.25 -21.71
C CYS A 10 -16.93 2.57 -20.94
N VAL A 11 -16.41 3.63 -21.58
CA VAL A 11 -16.35 4.97 -20.98
C VAL A 11 -17.76 5.46 -20.63
N GLY A 12 -18.72 5.36 -21.56
CA GLY A 12 -20.10 5.76 -21.31
C GLY A 12 -20.74 5.01 -20.11
N LEU A 13 -20.48 3.71 -19.97
CA LEU A 13 -20.99 2.93 -18.83
C LEU A 13 -20.43 3.42 -17.48
N LEU A 14 -19.13 3.74 -17.41
CA LEU A 14 -18.54 4.29 -16.20
C LEU A 14 -19.07 5.69 -15.87
N GLU A 15 -19.25 6.54 -16.89
CA GLU A 15 -19.86 7.86 -16.72
C GLU A 15 -21.29 7.77 -16.17
N GLU A 16 -22.12 6.89 -16.74
CA GLU A 16 -23.49 6.65 -16.30
C GLU A 16 -23.57 6.06 -14.87
N SER A 17 -22.55 5.31 -14.43
CA SER A 17 -22.49 4.74 -13.07
C SER A 17 -22.09 5.73 -11.98
N GLY A 18 -21.73 6.98 -12.34
CA GLY A 18 -21.25 8.00 -11.43
C GLY A 18 -19.73 7.95 -11.16
N LEU A 19 -18.99 7.11 -11.89
CA LEU A 19 -17.52 6.99 -11.82
C LEU A 19 -16.83 7.72 -12.99
N GLY A 20 -17.50 8.74 -13.56
CA GLY A 20 -17.09 9.42 -14.78
C GLY A 20 -15.81 10.25 -14.70
N GLU A 21 -15.41 10.69 -13.51
CA GLU A 21 -14.28 11.61 -13.33
C GLU A 21 -12.99 11.08 -13.97
N ASN A 22 -12.74 9.77 -13.87
CA ASN A 22 -11.56 9.09 -14.41
C ASN A 22 -11.87 8.03 -15.48
N ALA A 23 -13.11 7.98 -16.00
CA ALA A 23 -13.58 6.90 -16.86
C ALA A 23 -12.65 6.59 -18.05
N VAL A 24 -12.15 7.63 -18.74
CA VAL A 24 -11.24 7.47 -19.88
C VAL A 24 -9.92 6.82 -19.44
N CYS A 25 -9.35 7.25 -18.33
CA CYS A 25 -8.10 6.69 -17.79
C CYS A 25 -8.30 5.24 -17.36
N GLU A 26 -9.36 4.95 -16.59
CA GLU A 26 -9.65 3.59 -16.12
C GLU A 26 -9.88 2.62 -17.27
N VAL A 27 -10.66 3.01 -18.26
CA VAL A 27 -10.90 2.18 -19.48
C VAL A 27 -9.59 2.00 -20.25
N THR A 28 -8.73 3.03 -20.33
CA THR A 28 -7.41 2.89 -20.97
C THR A 28 -6.58 1.81 -20.29
N TRP A 29 -6.47 1.81 -18.96
CA TRP A 29 -5.74 0.79 -18.21
C TRP A 29 -6.32 -0.61 -18.42
N VAL A 30 -7.65 -0.76 -18.45
CA VAL A 30 -8.31 -2.05 -18.76
C VAL A 30 -7.92 -2.54 -20.16
N PHE A 31 -7.90 -1.63 -21.15
CA PHE A 31 -7.52 -2.00 -22.52
C PHE A 31 -6.03 -2.31 -22.65
N GLU A 32 -5.16 -1.63 -21.92
CA GLU A 32 -3.73 -1.92 -21.88
C GLU A 32 -3.44 -3.28 -21.24
N ASP A 33 -4.19 -3.67 -20.19
CA ASP A 33 -4.06 -4.98 -19.54
C ASP A 33 -4.59 -6.14 -20.40
N VAL A 34 -5.71 -5.92 -21.12
CA VAL A 34 -6.46 -7.02 -21.76
C VAL A 34 -6.25 -7.10 -23.26
N ALA A 35 -6.12 -5.94 -23.94
CA ALA A 35 -6.20 -5.86 -25.40
C ALA A 35 -4.82 -5.72 -26.04
N GLU A 36 -4.19 -6.84 -26.35
CA GLU A 36 -2.98 -6.87 -27.17
C GLU A 36 -3.33 -6.68 -28.66
N GLY A 37 -2.72 -5.65 -29.30
CA GLY A 37 -2.88 -5.40 -30.73
C GLY A 37 -4.06 -4.48 -31.11
N GLU A 38 -4.35 -4.43 -32.44
CA GLU A 38 -5.38 -3.54 -33.00
C GLU A 38 -6.78 -4.15 -32.97
N ASP A 39 -6.88 -5.46 -33.09
CA ASP A 39 -8.16 -6.19 -33.08
C ASP A 39 -8.42 -6.81 -31.70
N ILE A 40 -9.69 -6.84 -31.30
CA ILE A 40 -10.15 -7.42 -30.03
C ILE A 40 -10.82 -8.76 -30.31
N THR A 41 -10.33 -9.82 -29.65
CA THR A 41 -10.97 -11.14 -29.70
C THR A 41 -12.28 -11.16 -28.89
N PRO A 42 -13.20 -12.10 -29.15
CA PRO A 42 -14.42 -12.24 -28.34
C PRO A 42 -14.15 -12.49 -26.86
N GLU A 43 -13.06 -13.19 -26.52
CA GLU A 43 -12.64 -13.46 -25.16
C GLU A 43 -12.15 -12.19 -24.47
N GLN A 44 -11.37 -11.36 -25.16
CA GLN A 44 -10.92 -10.05 -24.67
C GLN A 44 -12.09 -9.09 -24.48
N GLU A 45 -13.03 -9.03 -25.46
CA GLU A 45 -14.25 -8.21 -25.36
C GLU A 45 -15.06 -8.60 -24.12
N LYS A 46 -15.24 -9.91 -23.88
CA LYS A 46 -15.93 -10.40 -22.71
C LYS A 46 -15.22 -10.00 -21.42
N ARG A 47 -13.88 -10.21 -21.33
CA ARG A 47 -13.10 -9.84 -20.14
C ARG A 47 -13.18 -8.34 -19.85
N ILE A 48 -13.03 -7.49 -20.86
CA ILE A 48 -13.18 -6.03 -20.72
C ILE A 48 -14.57 -5.68 -20.18
N SER A 49 -15.62 -6.27 -20.79
CA SER A 49 -17.00 -6.02 -20.38
C SER A 49 -17.26 -6.47 -18.94
N ASP A 50 -16.74 -7.63 -18.51
CA ASP A 50 -16.87 -8.13 -17.15
C ASP A 50 -16.16 -7.21 -16.15
N ILE A 51 -14.94 -6.74 -16.45
CA ILE A 51 -14.20 -5.78 -15.63
C ILE A 51 -14.98 -4.47 -15.47
N VAL A 52 -15.42 -3.87 -16.59
CA VAL A 52 -16.13 -2.59 -16.57
C VAL A 52 -17.47 -2.73 -15.82
N THR A 53 -18.18 -3.84 -16.00
CA THR A 53 -19.43 -4.08 -15.27
C THR A 53 -19.21 -4.12 -13.76
N ARG A 54 -18.23 -4.86 -13.29
CA ARG A 54 -17.90 -4.91 -11.85
C ARG A 54 -17.40 -3.55 -11.34
N ARG A 55 -16.63 -2.82 -12.17
CA ARG A 55 -16.18 -1.47 -11.81
C ARG A 55 -17.36 -0.52 -11.62
N CYS A 56 -18.38 -0.57 -12.51
CA CYS A 56 -19.64 0.19 -12.35
C CYS A 56 -20.38 -0.14 -11.05
N GLU A 57 -20.18 -1.33 -10.49
CA GLU A 57 -20.70 -1.72 -9.18
C GLU A 57 -19.85 -1.16 -8.01
N GLY A 58 -18.78 -0.38 -8.30
CA GLY A 58 -17.88 0.23 -7.33
C GLY A 58 -16.75 -0.69 -6.87
N TYR A 59 -16.54 -1.85 -7.52
CA TYR A 59 -15.42 -2.73 -7.18
C TYR A 59 -14.08 -2.09 -7.59
N PRO A 60 -13.01 -2.16 -6.75
CA PRO A 60 -11.75 -1.52 -7.06
C PRO A 60 -11.15 -2.02 -8.38
N LEU A 61 -10.79 -1.10 -9.26
CA LEU A 61 -10.18 -1.43 -10.56
C LEU A 61 -8.90 -2.24 -10.38
N GLN A 62 -8.07 -1.88 -9.41
CA GLN A 62 -6.79 -2.54 -9.12
C GLN A 62 -6.98 -4.03 -8.79
N TYR A 63 -8.04 -4.36 -8.07
CA TYR A 63 -8.36 -5.77 -7.77
C TYR A 63 -8.86 -6.51 -9.03
N LEU A 64 -9.55 -5.82 -9.93
CA LEU A 64 -10.01 -6.41 -11.18
C LEU A 64 -8.86 -6.71 -12.15
N LEU A 65 -7.84 -5.85 -12.16
CA LEU A 65 -6.61 -6.04 -12.92
C LEU A 65 -5.66 -7.02 -12.24
N GLY A 66 -5.73 -7.17 -10.90
CA GLY A 66 -4.90 -8.06 -10.11
C GLY A 66 -3.46 -7.60 -9.94
N GLN A 67 -3.12 -6.43 -10.46
CA GLN A 67 -1.79 -5.83 -10.36
C GLN A 67 -1.91 -4.30 -10.39
N TRP A 68 -1.02 -3.63 -9.66
CA TRP A 68 -0.93 -2.18 -9.65
C TRP A 68 0.53 -1.71 -9.61
N GLU A 69 0.81 -0.56 -10.17
CA GLU A 69 2.15 0.03 -10.12
C GLU A 69 2.33 0.85 -8.83
N PHE A 70 3.51 0.76 -8.23
CA PHE A 70 3.95 1.61 -7.15
C PHE A 70 5.43 1.92 -7.34
N TYR A 71 5.76 3.19 -7.43
CA TYR A 71 7.13 3.68 -7.63
C TYR A 71 7.87 3.06 -8.83
N GLY A 72 7.15 2.82 -9.91
CA GLY A 72 7.65 2.19 -11.15
C GLY A 72 7.88 0.68 -11.05
N LEU A 73 7.40 0.02 -10.00
CA LEU A 73 7.45 -1.43 -9.81
C LEU A 73 6.04 -2.03 -9.82
N PRO A 74 5.84 -3.22 -10.40
CA PRO A 74 4.56 -3.91 -10.39
C PRO A 74 4.31 -4.62 -9.07
N PHE A 75 3.09 -4.51 -8.53
CA PHE A 75 2.66 -5.23 -7.33
C PHE A 75 1.36 -5.97 -7.56
N LYS A 76 1.32 -7.26 -7.24
CA LYS A 76 0.09 -8.04 -7.19
C LYS A 76 -0.77 -7.54 -6.04
N VAL A 77 -2.05 -7.34 -6.34
CA VAL A 77 -3.07 -6.89 -5.39
C VAL A 77 -4.38 -7.62 -5.63
N GLY A 78 -5.22 -7.69 -4.61
CA GLY A 78 -6.54 -8.31 -4.67
C GLY A 78 -7.20 -8.27 -3.30
N GLU A 79 -8.33 -8.95 -3.16
CA GLU A 79 -9.07 -8.97 -1.90
C GLU A 79 -8.19 -9.41 -0.72
N GLY A 80 -8.21 -8.63 0.34
CA GLY A 80 -7.48 -8.90 1.58
C GLY A 80 -6.12 -8.22 1.71
N VAL A 81 -5.71 -7.37 0.75
CA VAL A 81 -4.53 -6.52 0.88
C VAL A 81 -4.88 -5.06 0.53
N LEU A 82 -4.30 -4.10 1.24
CA LEU A 82 -4.44 -2.68 0.92
C LEU A 82 -3.84 -2.39 -0.46
N ILE A 83 -4.58 -1.68 -1.30
CA ILE A 83 -4.08 -1.22 -2.60
C ILE A 83 -3.03 -0.14 -2.37
N PRO A 84 -1.81 -0.26 -2.96
CA PRO A 84 -0.79 0.79 -2.86
C PRO A 84 -1.33 2.14 -3.34
N ARG A 85 -1.10 3.21 -2.55
CA ARG A 85 -1.54 4.57 -2.86
C ARG A 85 -0.37 5.39 -3.38
N GLN A 86 -0.65 6.31 -4.28
CA GLN A 86 0.39 7.21 -4.81
C GLN A 86 0.97 8.12 -3.72
N ASP A 87 0.16 8.56 -2.75
CA ASP A 87 0.61 9.39 -1.64
C ASP A 87 1.67 8.67 -0.78
N THR A 88 1.58 7.35 -0.68
CA THR A 88 2.55 6.50 0.03
C THR A 88 3.95 6.56 -0.60
N GLU A 89 4.09 6.93 -1.87
CA GLU A 89 5.40 7.11 -2.53
C GLU A 89 6.24 8.20 -1.86
N THR A 90 5.60 9.14 -1.16
CA THR A 90 6.30 10.20 -0.40
C THR A 90 7.19 9.65 0.71
N ILE A 91 6.84 8.51 1.32
CA ILE A 91 7.71 7.83 2.29
C ILE A 91 8.98 7.32 1.61
N VAL A 92 8.84 6.75 0.42
CA VAL A 92 9.98 6.26 -0.37
C VAL A 92 10.90 7.42 -0.74
N ASP A 93 10.34 8.53 -1.24
CA ASP A 93 11.12 9.74 -1.57
C ASP A 93 11.89 10.27 -0.35
N ALA A 94 11.24 10.34 0.81
CA ALA A 94 11.89 10.79 2.05
C ALA A 94 13.02 9.84 2.46
N ALA A 95 12.79 8.53 2.41
CA ALA A 95 13.81 7.53 2.73
C ALA A 95 15.00 7.60 1.78
N LEU A 96 14.76 7.66 0.46
CA LEU A 96 15.82 7.78 -0.55
C LEU A 96 16.67 9.02 -0.35
N LYS A 97 16.04 10.15 0.01
CA LYS A 97 16.75 11.40 0.28
C LYS A 97 17.65 11.33 1.53
N ILE A 98 17.16 10.68 2.61
CA ILE A 98 17.89 10.57 3.88
C ILE A 98 19.05 9.57 3.76
N PHE A 99 18.86 8.50 3.00
CA PHE A 99 19.78 7.36 2.93
C PHE A 99 20.56 7.27 1.61
N ALA A 100 20.54 8.32 0.75
CA ALA A 100 21.19 8.34 -0.57
C ALA A 100 22.66 7.88 -0.56
N ASP A 101 23.43 8.28 0.45
CA ASP A 101 24.86 7.98 0.59
C ASP A 101 25.17 6.89 1.61
N LYS A 102 24.15 6.26 2.19
CA LYS A 102 24.29 5.18 3.15
C LYS A 102 24.41 3.84 2.45
N LYS A 103 25.14 2.91 3.07
CA LYS A 103 25.33 1.57 2.56
C LYS A 103 25.07 0.53 3.64
N ASP A 104 24.71 -0.67 3.19
CA ASP A 104 24.49 -1.83 4.05
C ASP A 104 23.50 -1.54 5.18
N ILE A 105 22.43 -0.78 4.83
CA ILE A 105 21.41 -0.38 5.80
C ILE A 105 20.44 -1.52 6.09
N THR A 106 19.92 -1.55 7.30
CA THR A 106 18.81 -2.42 7.71
C THR A 106 17.51 -1.62 7.66
N VAL A 107 16.55 -2.08 6.86
CA VAL A 107 15.21 -1.51 6.72
C VAL A 107 14.19 -2.45 7.34
N ILE A 108 13.25 -1.91 8.12
CA ILE A 108 12.06 -2.64 8.60
C ILE A 108 10.82 -1.90 8.11
N ASP A 109 9.97 -2.60 7.38
CA ASP A 109 8.66 -2.14 6.92
C ASP A 109 7.59 -2.76 7.83
N LEU A 110 6.88 -1.94 8.57
CA LEU A 110 5.83 -2.35 9.51
C LEU A 110 4.45 -2.18 8.87
N CYS A 111 3.56 -3.15 9.08
CA CYS A 111 2.25 -3.21 8.42
C CYS A 111 2.42 -3.25 6.90
N SER A 112 3.27 -4.15 6.42
CA SER A 112 3.81 -4.12 5.05
C SER A 112 2.75 -4.34 3.96
N GLY A 113 1.61 -4.97 4.25
CA GLY A 113 0.55 -5.25 3.29
C GLY A 113 1.07 -6.00 2.05
N SER A 114 1.00 -5.36 0.89
CA SER A 114 1.56 -5.88 -0.37
C SER A 114 3.08 -5.87 -0.43
N GLY A 115 3.76 -5.22 0.52
CA GLY A 115 5.21 -5.01 0.54
C GLY A 115 5.68 -3.83 -0.32
N CYS A 116 4.78 -2.99 -0.79
CA CYS A 116 5.13 -1.94 -1.76
C CYS A 116 6.22 -0.98 -1.25
N ILE A 117 6.22 -0.62 0.04
CA ILE A 117 7.24 0.24 0.62
C ILE A 117 8.55 -0.53 0.81
N GLY A 118 8.52 -1.64 1.55
CA GLY A 118 9.72 -2.40 1.92
C GLY A 118 10.48 -2.95 0.73
N ILE A 119 9.77 -3.55 -0.24
CA ILE A 119 10.35 -4.06 -1.50
C ILE A 119 10.95 -2.91 -2.32
N THR A 120 10.24 -1.79 -2.46
CA THR A 120 10.74 -0.65 -3.22
C THR A 120 12.01 -0.07 -2.58
N LEU A 121 12.04 0.07 -1.27
CA LEU A 121 13.23 0.55 -0.55
C LEU A 121 14.41 -0.43 -0.70
N GLU A 122 14.17 -1.72 -0.58
CA GLU A 122 15.20 -2.74 -0.79
C GLU A 122 15.80 -2.67 -2.21
N ARG A 123 14.95 -2.42 -3.22
CA ARG A 123 15.37 -2.32 -4.63
C ARG A 123 16.08 -1.01 -4.98
N LYS A 124 15.85 0.05 -4.23
CA LYS A 124 16.33 1.42 -4.55
C LYS A 124 17.49 1.88 -3.67
N LEU A 125 17.64 1.34 -2.47
CA LEU A 125 18.73 1.66 -1.54
C LEU A 125 19.79 0.56 -1.54
N ASP A 126 20.97 0.87 -1.02
CA ASP A 126 22.00 -0.15 -0.72
C ASP A 126 21.66 -0.82 0.62
N CYS A 127 20.68 -1.76 0.56
CA CYS A 127 20.21 -2.49 1.71
C CYS A 127 21.02 -3.76 1.93
N GLY A 128 21.59 -3.90 3.13
CA GLY A 128 22.14 -5.17 3.61
C GLY A 128 21.04 -6.13 4.07
N ARG A 129 19.93 -5.58 4.58
CA ARG A 129 18.78 -6.35 5.04
C ARG A 129 17.49 -5.55 4.97
N ALA A 130 16.44 -6.13 4.41
CA ALA A 130 15.08 -5.59 4.46
C ALA A 130 14.14 -6.61 5.09
N VAL A 131 13.29 -6.19 6.02
CA VAL A 131 12.32 -7.03 6.72
C VAL A 131 10.95 -6.41 6.61
N CYS A 132 9.99 -7.16 6.10
CA CYS A 132 8.59 -6.80 6.00
C CYS A 132 7.80 -7.52 7.09
N VAL A 133 7.17 -6.77 7.99
CA VAL A 133 6.35 -7.31 9.09
C VAL A 133 4.88 -7.18 8.72
N GLU A 134 4.20 -8.33 8.64
CA GLU A 134 2.79 -8.39 8.27
C GLU A 134 2.03 -9.34 9.21
N LYS A 135 0.81 -8.95 9.59
CA LYS A 135 -0.05 -9.74 10.48
C LYS A 135 -1.05 -10.60 9.71
N SER A 136 -1.56 -10.10 8.60
CA SER A 136 -2.56 -10.76 7.78
C SER A 136 -1.92 -11.85 6.90
N GLU A 137 -2.31 -13.10 7.08
CA GLU A 137 -1.88 -14.19 6.19
C GLU A 137 -2.31 -13.93 4.74
N LYS A 138 -3.48 -13.31 4.56
CA LYS A 138 -3.99 -12.98 3.23
C LYS A 138 -3.11 -11.94 2.53
N ALA A 139 -2.72 -10.87 3.22
CA ALA A 139 -1.81 -9.88 2.68
C ALA A 139 -0.41 -10.47 2.44
N ALA A 140 0.05 -11.37 3.32
CA ALA A 140 1.33 -12.06 3.18
C ALA A 140 1.41 -12.98 1.95
N GLU A 141 0.29 -13.50 1.43
CA GLU A 141 0.27 -14.20 0.15
C GLU A 141 0.73 -13.27 -0.98
N TYR A 142 0.14 -12.07 -1.06
CA TYR A 142 0.56 -11.05 -2.05
C TYR A 142 2.00 -10.58 -1.81
N LEU A 143 2.40 -10.38 -0.56
CA LEU A 143 3.76 -9.99 -0.21
C LEU A 143 4.81 -11.01 -0.74
N ARG A 144 4.55 -12.32 -0.58
CA ARG A 144 5.42 -13.37 -1.11
C ARG A 144 5.51 -13.33 -2.64
N GLU A 145 4.36 -13.16 -3.30
CA GLU A 145 4.32 -13.03 -4.77
C GLU A 145 5.07 -11.78 -5.24
N ASN A 146 4.91 -10.66 -4.55
CA ASN A 146 5.55 -9.40 -4.90
C ASN A 146 7.06 -9.40 -4.68
N ILE A 147 7.56 -10.05 -3.64
CA ILE A 147 8.99 -10.31 -3.45
C ILE A 147 9.54 -11.08 -4.64
N SER A 148 8.88 -12.16 -5.04
CA SER A 148 9.28 -12.97 -6.20
C SER A 148 9.20 -12.18 -7.50
N LEU A 149 8.11 -11.45 -7.73
CA LEU A 149 7.86 -10.67 -8.94
C LEU A 149 8.94 -9.60 -9.15
N ASN A 150 9.34 -8.93 -8.08
CA ASN A 150 10.32 -7.85 -8.13
C ASN A 150 11.78 -8.33 -7.93
N GLY A 151 12.01 -9.62 -7.76
CA GLY A 151 13.34 -10.16 -7.49
C GLY A 151 13.97 -9.56 -6.24
N SER A 152 13.14 -9.28 -5.21
CA SER A 152 13.56 -8.71 -3.94
C SER A 152 14.11 -9.78 -3.01
N GLY A 153 15.09 -9.39 -2.16
CA GLY A 153 15.62 -10.21 -1.08
C GLY A 153 14.95 -9.95 0.27
N ALA A 154 13.84 -9.19 0.32
CA ALA A 154 13.17 -8.85 1.57
C ALA A 154 12.67 -10.10 2.32
N GLU A 155 12.90 -10.12 3.62
CA GLU A 155 12.45 -11.18 4.53
C GLU A 155 11.03 -10.87 5.02
N ILE A 156 10.18 -11.88 5.15
CA ILE A 156 8.84 -11.73 5.73
C ILE A 156 8.86 -12.23 7.17
N VAL A 157 8.36 -11.41 8.07
CA VAL A 157 8.10 -11.79 9.46
C VAL A 157 6.61 -11.67 9.73
N MET A 158 5.96 -12.81 9.99
CA MET A 158 4.54 -12.83 10.37
C MET A 158 4.37 -12.43 11.82
N GLY A 159 3.54 -11.42 12.08
CA GLY A 159 3.23 -11.02 13.43
C GLY A 159 2.58 -9.65 13.57
N ASP A 160 2.07 -9.40 14.77
CA ASP A 160 1.45 -8.13 15.12
C ASP A 160 2.54 -7.14 15.57
N VAL A 161 2.62 -5.99 14.93
CA VAL A 161 3.61 -4.93 15.28
C VAL A 161 3.44 -4.40 16.71
N THR A 162 2.30 -4.70 17.34
CA THR A 162 2.03 -4.37 18.73
C THR A 162 2.48 -5.45 19.74
N ASP A 163 2.97 -6.61 19.27
CA ASP A 163 3.48 -7.67 20.15
C ASP A 163 4.93 -7.37 20.59
N GLU A 164 5.16 -7.26 21.90
CA GLU A 164 6.48 -7.00 22.45
C GLU A 164 7.50 -8.10 22.15
N LYS A 165 7.07 -9.36 22.13
CA LYS A 165 7.95 -10.49 21.83
C LYS A 165 8.45 -10.40 20.37
N LEU A 166 7.55 -10.09 19.45
CA LEU A 166 7.94 -9.85 18.06
C LEU A 166 9.02 -8.76 18.00
N VAL A 167 8.76 -7.62 18.65
CA VAL A 167 9.72 -6.50 18.68
C VAL A 167 11.07 -6.92 19.27
N GLU A 168 11.08 -7.72 20.32
CA GLU A 168 12.34 -8.19 20.96
C GLU A 168 13.17 -9.05 20.00
N ASP A 169 12.55 -9.87 19.19
CA ASP A 169 13.20 -10.78 18.24
C ASP A 169 13.70 -10.08 16.97
N MET A 170 13.28 -8.83 16.72
CA MET A 170 13.67 -8.08 15.52
C MET A 170 15.07 -7.48 15.63
N PRO A 171 15.79 -7.32 14.50
CA PRO A 171 17.08 -6.64 14.48
C PRO A 171 16.95 -5.14 14.81
N GLU A 172 18.08 -4.50 15.12
CA GLU A 172 18.16 -3.04 15.09
C GLU A 172 18.21 -2.55 13.64
N ALA A 173 17.52 -1.43 13.35
CA ALA A 173 17.35 -0.89 12.02
C ALA A 173 17.92 0.53 11.88
N ASP A 174 18.40 0.84 10.69
CA ASP A 174 18.76 2.20 10.30
C ASP A 174 17.51 2.98 9.91
N LEU A 175 16.53 2.27 9.31
CA LEU A 175 15.27 2.82 8.86
C LEU A 175 14.11 1.91 9.26
N ILE A 176 13.12 2.48 9.92
CA ILE A 176 11.81 1.84 10.14
C ILE A 176 10.78 2.67 9.37
N VAL A 177 10.02 2.04 8.50
CA VAL A 177 8.92 2.67 7.76
C VAL A 177 7.61 2.03 8.16
N CYS A 178 6.52 2.79 8.10
CA CYS A 178 5.20 2.27 8.38
C CYS A 178 4.12 3.11 7.71
N ASN A 179 3.22 2.44 7.01
CA ASN A 179 1.90 2.97 6.68
C ASN A 179 0.86 2.20 7.53
N PRO A 180 0.64 2.60 8.78
CA PRO A 180 -0.27 1.88 9.67
C PRO A 180 -1.72 2.21 9.36
N PRO A 181 -2.69 1.40 9.81
CA PRO A 181 -4.09 1.79 9.84
C PRO A 181 -4.26 3.09 10.65
N TYR A 182 -4.92 4.10 10.08
CA TYR A 182 -5.04 5.43 10.67
C TYR A 182 -6.44 6.07 10.58
N LEU A 183 -7.41 5.39 9.97
CA LEU A 183 -8.77 5.92 9.89
C LEU A 183 -9.47 5.83 11.24
N THR A 184 -10.22 6.89 11.55
CA THR A 184 -11.07 6.95 12.75
C THR A 184 -12.37 6.16 12.55
N THR A 185 -13.16 6.02 13.61
CA THR A 185 -14.51 5.44 13.50
C THR A 185 -15.38 6.25 12.54
N GLU A 186 -15.28 7.58 12.59
CA GLU A 186 -16.06 8.49 11.72
C GLU A 186 -15.65 8.33 10.24
N ASP A 187 -14.34 8.22 9.97
CA ASP A 187 -13.84 7.98 8.61
C ASP A 187 -14.31 6.64 8.05
N MET A 188 -14.34 5.60 8.89
CA MET A 188 -14.81 4.26 8.50
C MET A 188 -16.31 4.26 8.11
N ASP A 189 -17.11 5.10 8.75
CA ASP A 189 -18.54 5.26 8.42
C ASP A 189 -18.76 6.07 7.13
N ALA A 190 -17.75 6.85 6.71
CA ALA A 190 -17.80 7.73 5.54
C ALA A 190 -16.99 7.22 4.32
N LEU A 191 -16.54 5.97 4.34
CA LEU A 191 -15.72 5.39 3.28
C LEU A 191 -16.37 5.49 1.89
N GLN A 192 -15.58 5.81 0.89
CA GLN A 192 -15.98 5.65 -0.50
C GLN A 192 -16.28 4.18 -0.78
N ARG A 193 -17.26 3.92 -1.66
CA ARG A 193 -17.73 2.58 -1.95
C ARG A 193 -16.60 1.60 -2.31
N GLU A 194 -15.65 2.01 -3.12
CA GLU A 194 -14.53 1.16 -3.54
C GLU A 194 -13.61 0.79 -2.36
N VAL A 195 -13.40 1.70 -1.40
CA VAL A 195 -12.57 1.43 -0.22
C VAL A 195 -13.22 0.41 0.72
N THR A 196 -14.55 0.27 0.68
CA THR A 196 -15.26 -0.74 1.50
C THR A 196 -14.93 -2.19 1.11
N PHE A 197 -14.32 -2.42 -0.05
CA PHE A 197 -13.85 -3.74 -0.48
C PHE A 197 -12.46 -4.08 0.06
N GLU A 198 -11.74 -3.10 0.58
CA GLU A 198 -10.42 -3.30 1.18
C GLU A 198 -10.54 -3.79 2.63
N PRO A 199 -9.53 -4.49 3.17
CA PRO A 199 -9.62 -5.05 4.52
C PRO A 199 -9.72 -3.95 5.58
N ALA A 200 -10.80 -3.95 6.36
CA ALA A 200 -11.03 -2.95 7.41
C ALA A 200 -9.88 -2.89 8.43
N GLU A 201 -9.21 -4.01 8.68
CA GLU A 201 -8.05 -4.08 9.58
C GLU A 201 -6.82 -3.33 9.05
N ALA A 202 -6.74 -3.08 7.73
CA ALA A 202 -5.68 -2.27 7.13
C ALA A 202 -6.02 -0.77 7.10
N LEU A 203 -7.24 -0.40 7.49
CA LEU A 203 -7.76 0.97 7.46
C LEU A 203 -7.97 1.55 8.85
N PHE A 204 -8.59 0.80 9.76
CA PHE A 204 -9.05 1.28 11.06
C PHE A 204 -7.91 1.43 12.07
N GLY A 205 -7.63 2.65 12.48
CA GLY A 205 -6.56 3.03 13.42
C GLY A 205 -7.02 3.27 14.87
N GLY A 206 -8.24 2.89 15.21
CA GLY A 206 -8.82 3.17 16.52
C GLY A 206 -9.78 4.37 16.52
N GLU A 207 -10.31 4.75 17.69
CA GLU A 207 -11.31 5.81 17.81
C GLU A 207 -10.81 7.16 17.24
N ASP A 208 -9.56 7.52 17.52
CA ASP A 208 -8.92 8.75 17.03
C ASP A 208 -7.86 8.51 15.92
N GLY A 209 -7.78 7.29 15.41
CA GLY A 209 -6.85 6.91 14.33
C GLY A 209 -5.37 6.85 14.75
N LEU A 210 -5.04 6.92 16.04
CA LEU A 210 -3.65 7.05 16.51
C LEU A 210 -3.14 5.84 17.30
N ASP A 211 -3.91 4.78 17.44
CA ASP A 211 -3.55 3.64 18.29
C ASP A 211 -2.26 2.96 17.84
N PHE A 212 -2.11 2.73 16.54
CA PHE A 212 -0.90 2.12 16.00
C PHE A 212 0.33 3.00 16.18
N TYR A 213 0.21 4.31 15.96
CA TYR A 213 1.35 5.23 16.15
C TYR A 213 1.85 5.23 17.59
N ARG A 214 0.94 5.25 18.58
CA ARG A 214 1.30 5.20 20.00
C ARG A 214 2.08 3.93 20.33
N GLU A 215 1.56 2.79 19.90
CA GLU A 215 2.16 1.49 20.17
C GLU A 215 3.48 1.30 19.41
N ILE A 216 3.53 1.67 18.13
CA ILE A 216 4.75 1.52 17.32
C ILE A 216 5.86 2.43 17.85
N VAL A 217 5.61 3.72 18.08
CA VAL A 217 6.65 4.63 18.62
C VAL A 217 7.14 4.15 19.97
N ARG A 218 6.23 3.74 20.87
CA ARG A 218 6.59 3.25 22.20
C ARG A 218 7.49 2.01 22.17
N LYS A 219 7.19 1.06 21.29
CA LYS A 219 7.83 -0.26 21.25
C LYS A 219 9.04 -0.31 20.32
N TRP A 220 8.97 0.29 19.14
CA TRP A 220 9.96 0.15 18.09
C TRP A 220 11.08 1.19 18.13
N LYS A 221 10.91 2.31 18.86
CA LYS A 221 11.97 3.30 19.02
C LYS A 221 13.28 2.69 19.57
N LYS A 222 13.18 1.68 20.41
CA LYS A 222 14.33 0.94 20.97
C LYS A 222 15.08 0.08 19.94
N LYS A 223 14.49 -0.14 18.78
CA LYS A 223 15.07 -0.90 17.66
C LYS A 223 15.76 -0.01 16.63
N LEU A 224 15.70 1.30 16.78
CA LEU A 224 16.49 2.20 15.96
C LEU A 224 17.95 2.19 16.41
N LYS A 225 18.87 1.99 15.46
CA LYS A 225 20.29 2.25 15.65
C LYS A 225 20.54 3.72 15.99
N SER A 226 21.71 4.05 16.54
CA SER A 226 22.08 5.45 16.75
C SER A 226 22.08 6.21 15.44
N GLY A 227 21.26 7.28 15.35
CA GLY A 227 21.04 8.04 14.14
C GLY A 227 20.05 7.39 13.15
N GLY A 228 19.40 6.30 13.54
CA GLY A 228 18.32 5.69 12.77
C GLY A 228 17.06 6.55 12.73
N VAL A 229 16.23 6.33 11.72
CA VAL A 229 15.04 7.14 11.42
C VAL A 229 13.79 6.26 11.37
N MET A 230 12.67 6.81 11.84
CA MET A 230 11.35 6.21 11.68
C MET A 230 10.48 7.15 10.83
N LEU A 231 9.90 6.63 9.75
CA LEU A 231 9.02 7.36 8.84
C LEU A 231 7.62 6.75 8.86
N PHE A 232 6.61 7.61 8.93
CA PHE A 232 5.21 7.21 8.91
C PHE A 232 4.45 7.90 7.79
N GLU A 233 3.54 7.17 7.16
CA GLU A 233 2.38 7.78 6.52
C GLU A 233 1.40 8.21 7.60
N ILE A 234 0.71 9.34 7.38
CA ILE A 234 -0.22 9.91 8.35
C ILE A 234 -1.50 10.36 7.67
N GLY A 235 -2.61 10.25 8.36
CA GLY A 235 -3.86 10.85 7.94
C GLY A 235 -3.84 12.38 8.01
N ILE A 236 -4.67 13.01 7.21
CA ILE A 236 -4.81 14.47 7.19
C ILE A 236 -5.22 14.97 8.59
N GLY A 237 -4.47 15.95 9.12
CA GLY A 237 -4.75 16.56 10.42
C GLY A 237 -4.14 15.84 11.62
N GLN A 238 -3.39 14.74 11.42
CA GLN A 238 -2.76 13.99 12.51
C GLN A 238 -1.35 14.50 12.88
N GLU A 239 -0.78 15.46 12.14
CA GLU A 239 0.61 15.92 12.26
C GLU A 239 0.98 16.38 13.67
N LEU A 240 0.14 17.22 14.29
CA LEU A 240 0.39 17.76 15.63
C LEU A 240 0.33 16.68 16.70
N SER A 241 -0.60 15.73 16.56
CA SER A 241 -0.76 14.62 17.48
C SER A 241 0.45 13.70 17.45
N LEU A 242 1.00 13.43 16.28
CA LEU A 242 2.21 12.62 16.10
C LEU A 242 3.46 13.26 16.68
N ILE A 243 3.63 14.59 16.57
CA ILE A 243 4.71 15.32 17.24
C ILE A 243 4.64 15.07 18.76
N HIS A 244 3.46 15.13 19.37
CA HIS A 244 3.28 14.87 20.78
C HIS A 244 3.53 13.40 21.19
N ILE A 245 3.24 12.45 20.31
CA ILE A 245 3.54 11.02 20.54
C ILE A 245 5.03 10.75 20.47
N SER A 246 5.73 11.33 19.49
CA SER A 246 7.16 11.11 19.24
C SER A 246 8.07 11.85 20.23
N GLU A 247 7.65 13.03 20.69
CA GLU A 247 8.34 13.90 21.65
C GLU A 247 7.46 14.14 22.89
N PRO A 248 7.26 13.15 23.76
CA PRO A 248 6.50 13.36 24.98
C PRO A 248 7.18 14.46 25.81
N THR A 249 6.52 15.59 25.95
CA THR A 249 7.00 16.74 26.73
C THR A 249 7.31 16.27 28.14
N ARG A 250 8.55 16.27 28.54
CA ARG A 250 8.92 16.15 29.96
C ARG A 250 8.41 17.42 30.65
N LEU A 251 7.21 17.37 31.20
CA LEU A 251 6.81 18.34 32.21
C LEU A 251 7.83 18.25 33.35
N ARG A 252 8.65 19.28 33.47
CA ARG A 252 9.50 19.49 34.65
C ARG A 252 8.70 20.19 35.75
#